data_ae13e99e4dac60ac0d6905d232d0eded
#
_entry.id   ae13e99e4dac60ac0d6905d232d0eded
#
_cell.length_a   1.000
_cell.length_b   1.000
_cell.length_c   1.000
_cell.angle_alpha   90.00
_cell.angle_beta   90.00
_cell.angle_gamma   90.00
#
_symmetry.space_group_name_H-M   'P 1'
#
loop_
_entity.id
_entity.type
_entity.pdbx_description
1 polymer ?
#
loop_
_entity_poly.entity_id
_entity_poly.type
_entity_poly.pdbx_seq_one_letter_code
_entity_poly.pdbx_strand_id
1 'polypeptide(L)'
;RVFGATVGKGVIIRPAVNIKYPWKLNIGNHCWLGEGVWIDNLDQVTLEDNVCISQGAYLLCGNHNYKSTSFDLMTAPIYLQQGSWIGAKAVVGPGVTSGSHAVLSLGAVATKDLKPYTVYSGNPAIAIHKREILQ
;
A
#
# COMPACT_ATOMS: atom_id res chain seq x y z
N ARG A 1 -11.98 -2.53 -15.26
CA ARG A 1 -12.68 -2.96 -14.06
C ARG A 1 -12.93 -4.46 -14.10
N VAL A 2 -12.46 -5.19 -13.09
CA VAL A 2 -12.65 -6.63 -12.97
C VAL A 2 -13.19 -6.92 -11.57
N PHE A 3 -14.27 -7.68 -11.48
CA PHE A 3 -14.87 -8.11 -10.20
C PHE A 3 -15.16 -6.97 -9.22
N GLY A 4 -15.57 -5.82 -9.74
CA GLY A 4 -15.93 -4.67 -8.90
C GLY A 4 -14.81 -3.73 -8.56
N ALA A 5 -13.56 -4.05 -8.85
CA ALA A 5 -12.46 -3.10 -8.69
C ALA A 5 -12.61 -1.93 -9.66
N THR A 6 -12.30 -0.72 -9.18
CA THR A 6 -12.18 0.45 -10.04
C THR A 6 -10.73 0.57 -10.44
N VAL A 7 -10.45 0.52 -11.72
CA VAL A 7 -9.07 0.54 -12.24
C VAL A 7 -8.96 1.60 -13.32
N GLY A 8 -8.02 2.51 -13.15
CA GLY A 8 -7.76 3.57 -14.12
C GLY A 8 -7.09 3.04 -15.39
N LYS A 9 -6.72 3.95 -16.27
CA LYS A 9 -6.02 3.59 -17.52
C LYS A 9 -4.52 3.48 -17.28
N GLY A 10 -3.86 2.70 -18.13
CA GLY A 10 -2.40 2.54 -18.09
C GLY A 10 -1.90 1.78 -16.87
N VAL A 11 -2.76 1.03 -16.19
CA VAL A 11 -2.38 0.23 -15.02
C VAL A 11 -1.74 -1.07 -15.48
N ILE A 12 -0.63 -1.43 -14.86
CA ILE A 12 0.05 -2.70 -15.12
C ILE A 12 0.01 -3.53 -13.84
N ILE A 13 -0.58 -4.72 -13.96
CA ILE A 13 -0.67 -5.68 -12.86
C ILE A 13 0.09 -6.92 -13.29
N ARG A 14 1.19 -7.20 -12.60
CA ARG A 14 2.06 -8.33 -12.92
C ARG A 14 1.45 -9.65 -12.41
N PRO A 15 1.98 -10.81 -12.86
CA PRO A 15 1.46 -12.10 -12.44
C PRO A 15 1.50 -12.31 -10.92
N ALA A 16 0.62 -13.19 -10.45
CA ALA A 16 0.54 -13.60 -9.04
C ALA A 16 0.19 -12.48 -8.06
N VAL A 17 -0.35 -11.36 -8.56
CA VAL A 17 -0.94 -10.34 -7.67
C VAL A 17 -2.21 -10.93 -7.06
N ASN A 18 -2.31 -10.84 -5.72
CA ASN A 18 -3.42 -11.41 -4.96
C ASN A 18 -4.24 -10.27 -4.36
N ILE A 19 -5.52 -10.19 -4.71
CA ILE A 19 -6.45 -9.18 -4.20
C ILE A 19 -7.62 -9.92 -3.54
N LYS A 20 -7.82 -9.69 -2.24
CA LYS A 20 -8.84 -10.42 -1.50
C LYS A 20 -10.26 -10.00 -1.91
N TYR A 21 -10.53 -8.70 -1.87
CA TYR A 21 -11.86 -8.17 -2.20
C TYR A 21 -11.77 -7.09 -3.28
N PRO A 22 -11.87 -7.47 -4.55
CA PRO A 22 -11.74 -6.48 -5.65
C PRO A 22 -12.68 -5.28 -5.52
N TRP A 23 -13.87 -5.47 -4.98
CA TRP A 23 -14.84 -4.38 -4.81
C TRP A 23 -14.44 -3.37 -3.73
N LYS A 24 -13.40 -3.66 -2.95
CA LYS A 24 -12.81 -2.73 -1.98
C LYS A 24 -11.47 -2.19 -2.46
N LEU A 25 -11.31 -2.03 -3.76
CA LEU A 25 -10.07 -1.58 -4.35
C LEU A 25 -10.34 -0.52 -5.43
N ASN A 26 -9.70 0.63 -5.25
CA ASN A 26 -9.65 1.68 -6.27
C ASN A 26 -8.20 1.91 -6.68
N ILE A 27 -7.93 1.83 -7.97
CA ILE A 27 -6.60 2.06 -8.53
C ILE A 27 -6.71 3.20 -9.54
N GLY A 28 -5.92 4.25 -9.33
CA GLY A 28 -5.84 5.37 -10.24
C GLY A 28 -5.11 5.03 -11.54
N ASN A 29 -4.75 6.08 -12.28
CA ASN A 29 -4.11 5.91 -13.58
C ASN A 29 -2.61 5.61 -13.44
N HIS A 30 -2.09 4.81 -14.38
CA HIS A 30 -0.65 4.57 -14.51
C HIS A 30 0.01 3.98 -13.26
N CYS A 31 -0.73 3.19 -12.50
CA CYS A 31 -0.20 2.46 -11.37
C CYS A 31 0.51 1.19 -11.84
N TRP A 32 1.46 0.74 -11.05
CA TRP A 32 2.20 -0.49 -11.29
C TRP A 32 2.10 -1.37 -10.05
N LEU A 33 1.59 -2.59 -10.21
CA LEU A 33 1.57 -3.60 -9.16
C LEU A 33 2.52 -4.73 -9.57
N GLY A 34 3.61 -4.88 -8.82
CA GLY A 34 4.65 -5.86 -9.09
C GLY A 34 4.23 -7.28 -8.84
N GLU A 35 5.03 -8.22 -9.33
CA GLU A 35 4.74 -9.64 -9.20
C GLU A 35 4.60 -10.04 -7.74
N GLY A 36 3.56 -10.81 -7.43
CA GLY A 36 3.34 -11.34 -6.08
C GLY A 36 2.88 -10.32 -5.05
N VAL A 37 2.53 -9.10 -5.45
CA VAL A 37 1.94 -8.14 -4.51
C VAL A 37 0.66 -8.74 -3.93
N TRP A 38 0.51 -8.61 -2.62
CA TRP A 38 -0.67 -9.11 -1.93
C TRP A 38 -1.41 -7.94 -1.29
N ILE A 39 -2.66 -7.75 -1.71
CA ILE A 39 -3.56 -6.75 -1.14
C ILE A 39 -4.64 -7.48 -0.34
N ASP A 40 -4.45 -7.53 0.97
CA ASP A 40 -5.39 -8.16 1.90
C ASP A 40 -6.34 -7.09 2.41
N ASN A 41 -7.24 -6.69 1.52
CA ASN A 41 -8.09 -5.52 1.71
C ASN A 41 -9.42 -5.87 2.39
N LEU A 42 -9.34 -6.26 3.65
CA LEU A 42 -10.54 -6.40 4.49
C LEU A 42 -11.26 -5.06 4.64
N ASP A 43 -10.58 -3.96 4.37
CA ASP A 43 -11.14 -2.63 4.29
C ASP A 43 -10.73 -1.99 2.96
N GLN A 44 -11.19 -0.79 2.67
CA GLN A 44 -10.94 -0.11 1.41
C GLN A 44 -9.45 0.19 1.22
N VAL A 45 -8.93 -0.15 0.05
CA VAL A 45 -7.58 0.24 -0.39
C VAL A 45 -7.71 1.15 -1.60
N THR A 46 -7.08 2.31 -1.53
CA THR A 46 -7.10 3.31 -2.60
C THR A 46 -5.68 3.66 -3.00
N LEU A 47 -5.40 3.50 -4.29
CA LEU A 47 -4.16 3.93 -4.91
C LEU A 47 -4.47 5.10 -5.84
N GLU A 48 -3.88 6.26 -5.57
CA GLU A 48 -4.00 7.38 -6.49
C GLU A 48 -3.11 7.18 -7.72
N ASP A 49 -3.06 8.16 -8.59
CA ASP A 49 -2.31 8.04 -9.85
C ASP A 49 -0.81 7.82 -9.60
N ASN A 50 -0.18 7.08 -10.49
CA ASN A 50 1.28 6.88 -10.52
C ASN A 50 1.84 6.22 -9.26
N VAL A 51 1.05 5.42 -8.56
CA VAL A 51 1.52 4.65 -7.43
C VAL A 51 2.24 3.40 -7.96
N CYS A 52 3.42 3.14 -7.41
CA CYS A 52 4.18 1.93 -7.72
C CYS A 52 4.28 1.06 -6.48
N ILE A 53 3.85 -0.19 -6.60
CA ILE A 53 4.00 -1.20 -5.55
C ILE A 53 4.90 -2.28 -6.14
N SER A 54 6.09 -2.43 -5.55
CA SER A 54 7.08 -3.36 -6.07
C SER A 54 6.78 -4.80 -5.66
N GLN A 55 7.50 -5.73 -6.26
CA GLN A 55 7.22 -7.17 -6.13
C GLN A 55 7.21 -7.64 -4.68
N GLY A 56 6.26 -8.49 -4.37
CA GLY A 56 6.12 -9.11 -3.06
C GLY A 56 5.72 -8.19 -1.92
N ALA A 57 5.41 -6.94 -2.19
CA ALA A 57 4.90 -6.04 -1.14
C ALA A 57 3.53 -6.48 -0.65
N TYR A 58 3.21 -6.12 0.58
CA TYR A 58 1.99 -6.58 1.24
C TYR A 58 1.24 -5.39 1.83
N LEU A 59 0.00 -5.19 1.41
CA LEU A 59 -0.91 -4.19 1.98
C LEU A 59 -1.91 -4.93 2.85
N LEU A 60 -1.90 -4.66 4.15
CA LEU A 60 -2.69 -5.40 5.14
C LEU A 60 -3.64 -4.45 5.86
N CYS A 61 -4.94 -4.64 5.67
CA CYS A 61 -5.97 -3.83 6.34
C CYS A 61 -6.49 -4.43 7.64
N GLY A 62 -6.14 -5.68 7.93
CA GLY A 62 -6.68 -6.40 9.07
C GLY A 62 -5.76 -6.43 10.27
N ASN A 63 -6.38 -6.47 11.44
CA ASN A 63 -5.71 -6.65 12.72
C ASN A 63 -6.71 -7.30 13.68
N HIS A 64 -6.26 -7.64 14.87
CA HIS A 64 -7.12 -8.20 15.91
C HIS A 64 -6.89 -7.48 17.24
N ASN A 65 -7.95 -7.37 18.01
CA ASN A 65 -7.83 -6.90 19.37
C ASN A 65 -7.30 -8.03 20.27
N TYR A 66 -5.97 -8.16 20.32
CA TYR A 66 -5.34 -9.23 21.10
C TYR A 66 -5.45 -9.05 22.60
N LYS A 67 -5.96 -7.90 23.05
CA LYS A 67 -6.23 -7.64 24.48
C LYS A 67 -7.59 -8.17 24.91
N SER A 68 -8.43 -8.58 23.95
CA SER A 68 -9.75 -9.15 24.22
C SER A 68 -9.71 -10.65 24.06
N THR A 69 -10.42 -11.38 24.94
CA THR A 69 -10.53 -12.84 24.83
C THR A 69 -11.27 -13.25 23.55
N SER A 70 -12.14 -12.39 23.02
CA SER A 70 -12.85 -12.65 21.76
C SER A 70 -11.98 -12.43 20.53
N PHE A 71 -10.81 -11.81 20.69
CA PHE A 71 -9.85 -11.60 19.60
C PHE A 71 -10.49 -10.94 18.39
N ASP A 72 -11.30 -9.92 18.63
CA ASP A 72 -12.13 -9.31 17.59
C ASP A 72 -11.31 -8.78 16.43
N LEU A 73 -11.80 -9.03 15.22
CA LEU A 73 -11.20 -8.48 14.01
C LEU A 73 -11.38 -6.97 13.99
N MET A 74 -10.30 -6.25 13.73
CA MET A 74 -10.30 -4.82 13.49
C MET A 74 -9.74 -4.54 12.12
N THR A 75 -10.40 -3.65 11.36
CA THR A 75 -9.93 -3.28 10.03
C THR A 75 -9.79 -1.78 9.92
N ALA A 76 -8.89 -1.34 9.04
CA ALA A 76 -8.73 0.07 8.73
C ALA A 76 -8.26 0.22 7.27
N PRO A 77 -8.68 1.29 6.58
CA PRO A 77 -8.34 1.47 5.18
C PRO A 77 -6.88 1.87 4.99
N ILE A 78 -6.39 1.62 3.79
CA ILE A 78 -5.06 2.06 3.35
C ILE A 78 -5.24 3.02 2.18
N TYR A 79 -4.52 4.12 2.22
CA TYR A 79 -4.60 5.15 1.20
C TYR A 79 -3.18 5.52 0.75
N LEU A 80 -2.86 5.21 -0.50
CA LEU A 80 -1.57 5.56 -1.10
C LEU A 80 -1.78 6.74 -2.04
N GLN A 81 -1.24 7.88 -1.67
CA GLN A 81 -1.40 9.10 -2.45
C GLN A 81 -0.49 9.08 -3.68
N GLN A 82 -0.79 9.98 -4.60
CA GLN A 82 -0.13 10.10 -5.89
C GLN A 82 1.38 9.96 -5.79
N GLY A 83 1.95 9.13 -6.66
CA GLY A 83 3.39 8.98 -6.77
C GLY A 83 4.07 8.21 -5.64
N SER A 84 3.31 7.67 -4.70
CA SER A 84 3.89 6.83 -3.64
C SER A 84 4.59 5.60 -4.23
N TRP A 85 5.69 5.21 -3.62
CA TRP A 85 6.40 3.99 -3.99
C TRP A 85 6.55 3.09 -2.76
N ILE A 86 5.95 1.91 -2.85
CA ILE A 86 6.09 0.87 -1.83
C ILE A 86 7.11 -0.13 -2.36
N GLY A 87 8.25 -0.23 -1.69
CA GLY A 87 9.38 -1.06 -2.12
C GLY A 87 9.11 -2.55 -2.04
N ALA A 88 9.99 -3.32 -2.66
CA ALA A 88 9.86 -4.77 -2.71
C ALA A 88 9.78 -5.35 -1.29
N LYS A 89 8.82 -6.27 -1.10
CA LYS A 89 8.60 -6.96 0.19
C LYS A 89 8.36 -6.03 1.38
N ALA A 90 8.06 -4.76 1.15
CA ALA A 90 7.64 -3.87 2.21
C ALA A 90 6.20 -4.22 2.64
N VAL A 91 5.86 -3.86 3.88
CA VAL A 91 4.54 -4.11 4.44
C VAL A 91 3.91 -2.78 4.85
N VAL A 92 2.68 -2.55 4.41
CA VAL A 92 1.88 -1.40 4.83
C VAL A 92 0.77 -1.92 5.73
N GLY A 93 0.74 -1.46 6.97
CA GLY A 93 -0.24 -1.90 7.96
C GLY A 93 -1.57 -1.16 7.90
N PRO A 94 -2.54 -1.62 8.71
CA PRO A 94 -3.89 -1.06 8.71
C PRO A 94 -3.90 0.44 9.04
N GLY A 95 -4.70 1.19 8.31
CA GLY A 95 -4.93 2.61 8.58
C GLY A 95 -3.85 3.56 8.10
N VAL A 96 -2.81 3.05 7.43
CA VAL A 96 -1.70 3.89 6.97
C VAL A 96 -2.10 4.68 5.73
N THR A 97 -1.83 5.99 5.77
CA THR A 97 -1.84 6.85 4.59
C THR A 97 -0.41 7.16 4.20
N SER A 98 -0.05 6.83 2.95
CA SER A 98 1.23 7.24 2.38
C SER A 98 1.03 8.59 1.70
N GLY A 99 1.71 9.62 2.16
CA GLY A 99 1.63 10.95 1.57
C GLY A 99 2.16 10.97 0.14
N SER A 100 1.79 12.02 -0.60
CA SER A 100 2.18 12.16 -2.00
C SER A 100 3.69 11.97 -2.17
N HIS A 101 4.08 11.11 -3.10
CA HIS A 101 5.49 10.83 -3.45
C HIS A 101 6.34 10.31 -2.29
N ALA A 102 5.72 9.81 -1.22
CA ALA A 102 6.47 9.13 -0.16
C ALA A 102 7.03 7.80 -0.68
N VAL A 103 8.11 7.36 -0.07
CA VAL A 103 8.75 6.09 -0.41
C VAL A 103 8.88 5.25 0.86
N LEU A 104 8.41 4.02 0.79
CA LEU A 104 8.67 3.00 1.79
C LEU A 104 9.70 2.04 1.20
N SER A 105 10.90 2.03 1.73
CA SER A 105 12.02 1.28 1.16
C SER A 105 11.77 -0.22 1.22
N LEU A 106 12.50 -0.97 0.41
CA LEU A 106 12.39 -2.43 0.38
C LEU A 106 12.47 -3.03 1.79
N GLY A 107 11.63 -4.01 2.05
CA GLY A 107 11.60 -4.74 3.31
C GLY A 107 11.15 -3.94 4.53
N ALA A 108 10.79 -2.67 4.39
CA ALA A 108 10.36 -1.85 5.51
C ALA A 108 8.92 -2.17 5.92
N VAL A 109 8.56 -1.82 7.16
CA VAL A 109 7.22 -2.05 7.69
C VAL A 109 6.65 -0.73 8.20
N ALA A 110 5.61 -0.23 7.54
CA ALA A 110 4.93 1.00 7.92
C ALA A 110 3.72 0.70 8.80
N THR A 111 3.72 1.24 10.01
CA THR A 111 2.59 1.16 10.94
C THR A 111 1.98 2.52 11.24
N LYS A 112 2.56 3.58 10.70
CA LYS A 112 2.12 4.96 10.83
C LYS A 112 2.13 5.64 9.47
N ASP A 113 1.44 6.76 9.36
CA ASP A 113 1.39 7.52 8.13
C ASP A 113 2.78 7.96 7.69
N LEU A 114 2.98 7.99 6.38
CA LEU A 114 4.20 8.45 5.75
C LEU A 114 4.00 9.88 5.25
N LYS A 115 4.91 10.77 5.62
CA LYS A 115 4.83 12.16 5.17
C LYS A 115 5.15 12.27 3.69
N PRO A 116 4.57 13.26 2.99
CA PRO A 116 4.88 13.46 1.56
C PRO A 116 6.36 13.66 1.32
N TYR A 117 6.83 13.20 0.16
CA TYR A 117 8.20 13.42 -0.33
C TYR A 117 9.27 12.99 0.66
N THR A 118 8.98 11.94 1.43
CA THR A 118 9.90 11.45 2.47
C THR A 118 10.17 9.98 2.24
N VAL A 119 11.41 9.58 2.39
CA VAL A 119 11.86 8.18 2.27
C VAL A 119 11.93 7.57 3.66
N TYR A 120 11.27 6.43 3.81
CA TYR A 120 11.21 5.67 5.07
C TYR A 120 11.91 4.32 4.91
N SER A 121 12.54 3.85 5.96
CA SER A 121 13.22 2.56 5.95
C SER A 121 13.10 1.88 7.31
N GLY A 122 13.20 0.55 7.29
CA GLY A 122 13.28 -0.26 8.50
C GLY A 122 11.96 -0.76 9.04
N ASN A 123 12.04 -1.41 10.19
CA ASN A 123 10.89 -1.96 10.92
C ASN A 123 11.05 -1.66 12.42
N PRO A 124 10.28 -0.75 13.03
CA PRO A 124 9.28 0.09 12.36
C PRO A 124 9.95 1.09 11.41
N ALA A 125 9.23 1.44 10.34
CA ALA A 125 9.74 2.38 9.35
C ALA A 125 9.91 3.77 9.96
N ILE A 126 11.06 4.36 9.73
CA ILE A 126 11.37 5.73 10.17
C ILE A 126 11.84 6.56 8.99
N ALA A 127 11.58 7.86 9.04
CA ALA A 127 12.00 8.78 8.01
C ALA A 127 13.54 8.89 8.01
N ILE A 128 14.15 8.74 6.83
CA ILE A 128 15.61 8.81 6.71
C ILE A 128 16.08 10.02 5.93
N HIS A 129 15.37 10.43 4.91
CA HIS A 129 15.66 11.68 4.19
C HIS A 129 14.49 12.05 3.28
N LYS A 130 14.56 13.23 2.69
CA LYS A 130 13.55 13.67 1.72
C LYS A 130 13.79 13.01 0.37
N ARG A 131 12.70 12.79 -0.36
CA ARG A 131 12.75 12.34 -1.75
C ARG A 131 12.91 13.55 -2.65
N GLU A 132 14.03 13.62 -3.33
CA GLU A 132 14.25 14.65 -4.36
C GLU A 132 13.91 14.06 -5.73
N ILE A 133 13.09 14.78 -6.49
CA ILE A 133 12.74 14.35 -7.85
C ILE A 133 13.43 15.34 -8.79
N LEU A 134 14.41 14.82 -9.52
CA LEU A 134 15.18 15.63 -10.49
C LEU A 134 14.44 15.69 -11.81
N GLN A 135 14.49 16.85 -12.42
CA GLN A 135 13.85 17.11 -13.71
C GLN A 135 14.79 16.83 -14.87
#